data_c87d319759eaa1feb6161f3cd1aa0888
#
_entry.id   c87d319759eaa1feb6161f3cd1aa0888
#
_cell.length_a   1.000
_cell.length_b   1.000
_cell.length_c   1.000
_cell.angle_alpha   90.00
_cell.angle_beta   90.00
_cell.angle_gamma   90.00
#
_symmetry.space_group_name_H-M   'P 1'
#
loop_
_entity.id
_entity.type
_entity.pdbx_description
1 polymer ?
#
loop_
_entity_poly.entity_id
_entity_poly.type
_entity_poly.pdbx_seq_one_letter_code
_entity_poly.pdbx_strand_id
1 'polypeptide(L)'
;MTGHGIPDEYMEGYARILVAVAATGRRLSREELLARRELGEQAAEAGFALRALVGAHLSTAREHWPVGRGDGGTADSVLAAVEQAVDAFAEGYERAQRLAVRQEAAARREFIDDLLYGRSDLGRLSERAERFGLRLSYEHAVAVAEGWVAYDEGDAVPRSVEQALIGRFGDRSVLLTTKAGRLVCIAPGDQGEVLTYFAKQAFAATDGGRVAVGRPQPGVGGVVQSYEEALSVLDLAERLDLDGPVLRAADLLVYPVLTRDRQAMTDLVLNTLGPLEAARGGAGPLLETLSVYFDAGCVAAEAARRLSLSVRALTYRLERIHRLTGADPGDPMHRYALQTAVIGARLMDWPAKSF
;
A
#
# COMPACT_ATOMS: atom_id res chain seq x y z
N MET A 1 29.95 28.84 -20.93
CA MET A 1 29.16 27.61 -21.22
C MET A 1 30.03 26.67 -22.03
N THR A 2 30.32 25.51 -21.46
CA THR A 2 30.98 24.42 -22.21
C THR A 2 30.08 24.00 -23.37
N GLY A 3 30.67 23.49 -24.48
CA GLY A 3 29.93 23.12 -25.71
C GLY A 3 28.80 22.11 -25.58
N HIS A 4 28.48 21.66 -24.33
CA HIS A 4 27.43 20.71 -23.98
C HIS A 4 26.25 21.37 -23.22
N GLY A 5 26.20 22.72 -23.12
CA GLY A 5 25.17 23.42 -22.36
C GLY A 5 25.31 23.31 -20.83
N ILE A 6 26.43 22.78 -20.34
CA ILE A 6 26.75 22.69 -18.92
C ILE A 6 27.38 24.01 -18.45
N PRO A 7 26.94 24.62 -17.34
CA PRO A 7 27.61 25.80 -16.77
C PRO A 7 29.03 25.50 -16.37
N ASP A 8 29.90 26.52 -16.60
CA ASP A 8 31.36 26.41 -16.36
C ASP A 8 31.70 26.20 -14.88
N GLU A 9 30.78 26.56 -13.96
CA GLU A 9 30.93 26.36 -12.52
C GLU A 9 31.16 24.89 -12.11
N TYR A 10 30.50 23.93 -12.80
CA TYR A 10 30.71 22.50 -12.53
C TYR A 10 32.04 21.97 -13.00
N MET A 11 32.76 22.72 -13.85
CA MET A 11 34.11 22.44 -14.32
C MET A 11 35.16 23.26 -13.59
N GLU A 12 34.78 24.08 -12.60
CA GLU A 12 35.69 24.96 -11.88
C GLU A 12 36.86 24.20 -11.27
N GLY A 13 38.07 24.74 -11.51
CA GLY A 13 39.33 24.18 -11.04
C GLY A 13 39.79 22.90 -11.74
N TYR A 14 38.95 22.22 -12.55
CA TYR A 14 39.28 20.93 -13.14
C TYR A 14 40.47 21.04 -14.14
N ALA A 15 40.44 22.00 -15.03
CA ALA A 15 41.55 22.25 -15.96
C ALA A 15 42.88 22.51 -15.25
N ARG A 16 42.87 23.29 -14.15
CA ARG A 16 44.07 23.55 -13.32
C ARG A 16 44.60 22.26 -12.67
N ILE A 17 43.73 21.39 -12.21
CA ILE A 17 44.13 20.09 -11.66
C ILE A 17 44.84 19.26 -12.71
N LEU A 18 44.29 19.15 -13.92
CA LEU A 18 44.88 18.38 -15.01
C LEU A 18 46.27 18.92 -15.41
N VAL A 19 46.41 20.25 -15.53
CA VAL A 19 47.72 20.90 -15.84
C VAL A 19 48.74 20.61 -14.72
N ALA A 20 48.33 20.71 -13.44
CA ALA A 20 49.24 20.44 -12.32
C ALA A 20 49.67 18.96 -12.28
N VAL A 21 48.74 18.03 -12.55
CA VAL A 21 49.04 16.59 -12.62
C VAL A 21 49.99 16.29 -13.79
N ALA A 22 49.73 16.87 -14.95
CA ALA A 22 50.60 16.70 -16.12
C ALA A 22 52.04 17.18 -15.87
N ALA A 23 52.22 18.27 -15.08
CA ALA A 23 53.53 18.82 -14.74
C ALA A 23 54.26 18.02 -13.65
N THR A 24 53.55 17.39 -12.71
CA THR A 24 54.15 16.82 -11.50
C THR A 24 54.00 15.30 -11.35
N GLY A 25 53.14 14.69 -12.15
CA GLY A 25 52.78 13.26 -11.99
C GLY A 25 52.03 12.90 -10.69
N ARG A 26 51.59 13.93 -9.93
CA ARG A 26 50.93 13.72 -8.65
C ARG A 26 49.50 13.17 -8.80
N ARG A 27 48.97 12.55 -7.76
CA ARG A 27 47.54 12.23 -7.66
C ARG A 27 46.72 13.43 -7.18
N LEU A 28 45.39 13.38 -7.34
CA LEU A 28 44.48 14.36 -6.76
C LEU A 28 44.58 14.37 -5.23
N SER A 29 44.56 15.56 -4.65
CA SER A 29 44.49 15.72 -3.22
C SER A 29 43.12 15.41 -2.69
N ARG A 30 43.02 15.17 -1.37
CA ARG A 30 41.74 14.95 -0.69
C ARG A 30 40.79 16.13 -0.86
N GLU A 31 41.32 17.36 -0.85
CA GLU A 31 40.51 18.57 -1.03
C GLU A 31 39.96 18.68 -2.48
N GLU A 32 40.78 18.35 -3.49
CA GLU A 32 40.32 18.32 -4.88
C GLU A 32 39.24 17.25 -5.11
N LEU A 33 39.37 16.10 -4.50
CA LEU A 33 38.34 15.04 -4.58
C LEU A 33 37.04 15.46 -3.86
N LEU A 34 37.13 16.10 -2.69
CA LEU A 34 35.96 16.61 -1.98
C LEU A 34 35.25 17.70 -2.80
N ALA A 35 35.99 18.65 -3.36
CA ALA A 35 35.42 19.69 -4.22
C ALA A 35 34.69 19.07 -5.44
N ARG A 36 35.24 18.00 -6.04
CA ARG A 36 34.57 17.30 -7.16
C ARG A 36 33.25 16.65 -6.71
N ARG A 37 33.21 16.03 -5.51
CA ARG A 37 31.96 15.46 -4.95
C ARG A 37 30.93 16.54 -4.71
N GLU A 38 31.31 17.66 -4.10
CA GLU A 38 30.39 18.77 -3.83
C GLU A 38 29.77 19.34 -5.11
N LEU A 39 30.60 19.51 -6.18
CA LEU A 39 30.07 19.93 -7.46
C LEU A 39 29.16 18.90 -8.12
N GLY A 40 29.42 17.61 -7.91
CA GLY A 40 28.52 16.53 -8.33
C GLY A 40 27.18 16.59 -7.64
N GLU A 41 27.17 16.82 -6.32
CA GLU A 41 25.96 17.00 -5.52
C GLU A 41 25.15 18.20 -6.05
N GLN A 42 25.77 19.35 -6.22
CA GLN A 42 25.12 20.57 -6.73
C GLN A 42 24.55 20.38 -8.14
N ALA A 43 25.27 19.69 -9.03
CA ALA A 43 24.82 19.42 -10.39
C ALA A 43 23.59 18.49 -10.41
N ALA A 44 23.51 17.52 -9.50
CA ALA A 44 22.35 16.66 -9.33
C ALA A 44 21.13 17.44 -8.82
N GLU A 45 21.33 18.32 -7.84
CA GLU A 45 20.27 19.19 -7.29
C GLU A 45 19.73 20.18 -8.33
N ALA A 46 20.61 20.67 -9.20
CA ALA A 46 20.25 21.54 -10.32
C ALA A 46 19.58 20.79 -11.50
N GLY A 47 19.50 19.46 -11.45
CA GLY A 47 18.80 18.63 -12.44
C GLY A 47 19.58 18.37 -13.73
N PHE A 48 20.89 18.58 -13.77
CA PHE A 48 21.71 18.27 -14.95
C PHE A 48 21.89 16.75 -15.11
N ALA A 49 21.86 16.26 -16.35
CA ALA A 49 22.07 14.85 -16.63
C ALA A 49 23.53 14.44 -16.42
N LEU A 50 23.79 13.39 -15.62
CA LEU A 50 25.16 12.89 -15.36
C LEU A 50 25.92 12.61 -16.63
N ARG A 51 25.30 12.06 -17.68
CA ARG A 51 25.91 11.79 -18.97
C ARG A 51 26.51 13.06 -19.61
N ALA A 52 25.78 14.19 -19.54
CA ALA A 52 26.24 15.45 -20.10
C ALA A 52 27.45 16.02 -19.31
N LEU A 53 27.39 15.88 -17.98
CA LEU A 53 28.44 16.29 -17.06
C LEU A 53 29.72 15.47 -17.26
N VAL A 54 29.64 14.16 -17.38
CA VAL A 54 30.78 13.29 -17.70
C VAL A 54 31.36 13.66 -19.09
N GLY A 55 30.49 13.91 -20.08
CA GLY A 55 30.92 14.38 -21.41
C GLY A 55 31.68 15.69 -21.34
N ALA A 56 31.29 16.64 -20.51
CA ALA A 56 31.99 17.89 -20.28
C ALA A 56 33.38 17.67 -19.65
N HIS A 57 33.48 16.80 -18.64
CA HIS A 57 34.78 16.43 -18.02
C HIS A 57 35.75 15.84 -19.05
N LEU A 58 35.27 14.91 -19.88
CA LEU A 58 36.08 14.27 -20.92
C LEU A 58 36.50 15.27 -22.02
N SER A 59 35.63 16.22 -22.38
CA SER A 59 35.97 17.28 -23.36
C SER A 59 37.02 18.22 -22.80
N THR A 60 36.88 18.69 -21.55
CA THR A 60 37.88 19.51 -20.88
C THR A 60 39.21 18.77 -20.73
N ALA A 61 39.19 17.48 -20.42
CA ALA A 61 40.42 16.68 -20.35
C ALA A 61 41.11 16.60 -21.70
N ARG A 62 40.38 16.46 -22.81
CA ARG A 62 40.92 16.42 -24.16
C ARG A 62 41.52 17.78 -24.58
N GLU A 63 40.90 18.89 -24.22
CA GLU A 63 41.40 20.24 -24.53
C GLU A 63 42.72 20.56 -23.80
N HIS A 64 42.86 20.02 -22.58
CA HIS A 64 44.04 20.23 -21.72
C HIS A 64 44.98 19.02 -21.72
N TRP A 65 44.85 18.12 -22.69
CA TRP A 65 45.75 16.98 -22.84
C TRP A 65 47.15 17.45 -23.16
N PRO A 66 48.21 16.99 -22.48
CA PRO A 66 49.57 17.41 -22.72
C PRO A 66 50.04 17.00 -24.13
N VAL A 67 50.08 17.96 -25.06
CA VAL A 67 50.58 17.76 -26.43
C VAL A 67 52.06 18.02 -26.42
N GLY A 68 52.91 17.00 -26.44
CA GLY A 68 54.34 17.11 -26.63
C GLY A 68 55.14 16.28 -25.64
N ARG A 69 56.16 15.54 -26.12
CA ARG A 69 57.22 14.79 -25.42
C ARG A 69 56.91 14.39 -23.94
N GLY A 70 55.79 13.77 -23.71
CA GLY A 70 55.53 13.15 -22.41
C GLY A 70 56.05 11.71 -22.44
N ASP A 71 56.88 11.33 -21.46
CA ASP A 71 57.08 9.94 -21.12
C ASP A 71 55.70 9.30 -20.90
N GLY A 72 55.52 8.02 -21.24
CA GLY A 72 54.26 7.31 -21.04
C GLY A 72 53.68 7.51 -19.64
N GLY A 73 54.51 7.78 -18.62
CA GLY A 73 54.12 8.09 -17.25
C GLY A 73 53.29 9.36 -17.08
N THR A 74 53.45 10.38 -17.92
CA THR A 74 52.62 11.61 -17.84
C THR A 74 51.20 11.38 -18.34
N ALA A 75 51.05 10.62 -19.42
CA ALA A 75 49.73 10.27 -19.95
C ALA A 75 48.92 9.40 -18.98
N ASP A 76 49.57 8.40 -18.36
CA ASP A 76 48.96 7.55 -17.35
C ASP A 76 48.52 8.33 -16.11
N SER A 77 49.35 9.29 -15.66
CA SER A 77 49.03 10.14 -14.51
C SER A 77 47.83 11.06 -14.79
N VAL A 78 47.73 11.63 -15.99
CA VAL A 78 46.58 12.47 -16.39
C VAL A 78 45.32 11.61 -16.52
N LEU A 79 45.41 10.42 -17.13
CA LEU A 79 44.27 9.52 -17.24
C LEU A 79 43.76 9.09 -15.87
N ALA A 80 44.65 8.71 -14.95
CA ALA A 80 44.29 8.39 -13.57
C ALA A 80 43.66 9.58 -12.83
N ALA A 81 44.09 10.82 -13.11
CA ALA A 81 43.48 12.02 -12.54
C ALA A 81 42.06 12.28 -13.10
N VAL A 82 41.87 12.06 -14.41
CA VAL A 82 40.54 12.13 -15.04
C VAL A 82 39.58 11.11 -14.41
N GLU A 83 40.04 9.87 -14.30
CA GLU A 83 39.27 8.80 -13.65
C GLU A 83 38.88 9.18 -12.23
N GLN A 84 39.84 9.57 -11.39
CA GLN A 84 39.56 9.95 -9.97
C GLN A 84 38.62 11.17 -9.88
N ALA A 85 38.76 12.17 -10.76
CA ALA A 85 37.91 13.35 -10.73
C ALA A 85 36.48 13.03 -11.18
N VAL A 86 36.32 12.23 -12.23
CA VAL A 86 35.00 11.78 -12.72
C VAL A 86 34.31 10.86 -11.69
N ASP A 87 35.04 9.93 -11.10
CA ASP A 87 34.53 9.04 -10.05
C ASP A 87 34.05 9.85 -8.83
N ALA A 88 34.86 10.76 -8.33
CA ALA A 88 34.50 11.59 -7.19
C ALA A 88 33.27 12.46 -7.49
N PHE A 89 33.20 13.03 -8.71
CA PHE A 89 32.02 13.80 -9.14
C PHE A 89 30.78 12.92 -9.26
N ALA A 90 30.89 11.75 -9.88
CA ALA A 90 29.78 10.80 -10.03
C ALA A 90 29.30 10.28 -8.66
N GLU A 91 30.20 10.00 -7.72
CA GLU A 91 29.87 9.60 -6.36
C GLU A 91 29.01 10.66 -5.65
N GLY A 92 29.39 11.95 -5.75
CA GLY A 92 28.61 13.06 -5.22
C GLY A 92 27.23 13.17 -5.85
N TYR A 93 27.18 13.10 -7.18
CA TYR A 93 25.94 13.13 -7.95
C TYR A 93 24.97 12.01 -7.55
N GLU A 94 25.44 10.77 -7.49
CA GLU A 94 24.63 9.62 -7.11
C GLU A 94 24.16 9.70 -5.65
N ARG A 95 25.01 10.25 -4.77
CA ARG A 95 24.64 10.46 -3.36
C ARG A 95 23.50 11.45 -3.24
N ALA A 96 23.55 12.58 -3.93
CA ALA A 96 22.49 13.59 -3.93
C ALA A 96 21.19 13.02 -4.52
N GLN A 97 21.28 12.28 -5.63
CA GLN A 97 20.13 11.60 -6.22
C GLN A 97 19.48 10.59 -5.25
N ARG A 98 20.28 9.75 -4.60
CA ARG A 98 19.77 8.81 -3.60
C ARG A 98 19.12 9.51 -2.42
N LEU A 99 19.66 10.66 -1.99
CA LEU A 99 19.09 11.47 -0.92
C LEU A 99 17.74 12.07 -1.34
N ALA A 100 17.68 12.67 -2.54
CA ALA A 100 16.46 13.25 -3.09
C ALA A 100 15.31 12.23 -3.21
N VAL A 101 15.61 11.02 -3.72
CA VAL A 101 14.64 9.93 -3.80
C VAL A 101 14.13 9.51 -2.41
N ARG A 102 15.02 9.43 -1.42
CA ARG A 102 14.62 9.09 -0.03
C ARG A 102 13.78 10.18 0.60
N GLN A 103 14.11 11.45 0.37
CA GLN A 103 13.35 12.59 0.88
C GLN A 103 11.95 12.65 0.25
N GLU A 104 11.84 12.41 -1.06
CA GLU A 104 10.54 12.36 -1.75
C GLU A 104 9.68 11.21 -1.23
N ALA A 105 10.27 10.02 -1.06
CA ALA A 105 9.55 8.87 -0.48
C ALA A 105 9.11 9.15 0.96
N ALA A 106 9.93 9.82 1.78
CA ALA A 106 9.58 10.19 3.15
C ALA A 106 8.45 11.24 3.18
N ALA A 107 8.51 12.26 2.32
CA ALA A 107 7.48 13.29 2.21
C ALA A 107 6.14 12.71 1.71
N ARG A 108 6.19 11.75 0.79
CA ARG A 108 5.01 11.02 0.31
C ARG A 108 4.35 10.20 1.43
N ARG A 109 5.16 9.49 2.23
CA ARG A 109 4.66 8.72 3.39
C ARG A 109 4.00 9.60 4.42
N GLU A 110 4.68 10.68 4.83
CA GLU A 110 4.13 11.64 5.77
C GLU A 110 2.82 12.25 5.27
N PHE A 111 2.74 12.58 3.98
CA PHE A 111 1.51 13.07 3.38
C PHE A 111 0.39 12.03 3.45
N ILE A 112 0.67 10.76 3.11
CA ILE A 112 -0.35 9.69 3.16
C ILE A 112 -0.80 9.43 4.60
N ASP A 113 0.12 9.46 5.57
CA ASP A 113 -0.20 9.32 6.98
C ASP A 113 -1.11 10.45 7.46
N ASP A 114 -0.79 11.69 7.12
CA ASP A 114 -1.63 12.85 7.43
C ASP A 114 -3.01 12.74 6.77
N LEU A 115 -3.05 12.27 5.52
CA LEU A 115 -4.29 12.11 4.75
C LEU A 115 -5.19 11.03 5.36
N LEU A 116 -4.64 9.86 5.71
CA LEU A 116 -5.41 8.73 6.24
C LEU A 116 -5.85 8.92 7.69
N TYR A 117 -5.12 9.72 8.48
CA TYR A 117 -5.49 9.98 9.88
C TYR A 117 -6.23 11.30 10.10
N GLY A 118 -6.36 12.16 9.09
CA GLY A 118 -7.07 13.44 9.18
C GLY A 118 -6.48 14.41 10.20
N ARG A 119 -5.16 14.34 10.47
CA ARG A 119 -4.49 15.08 11.55
C ARG A 119 -4.03 16.48 11.16
N SER A 120 -3.99 16.80 9.88
CA SER A 120 -3.46 18.07 9.36
C SER A 120 -4.57 19.01 8.90
N ASP A 121 -4.23 20.31 8.83
CA ASP A 121 -5.10 21.32 8.24
C ASP A 121 -5.46 21.00 6.78
N LEU A 122 -6.75 21.09 6.45
CA LEU A 122 -7.30 20.70 5.15
C LEU A 122 -6.69 21.48 3.98
N GLY A 123 -6.34 22.75 4.20
CA GLY A 123 -5.73 23.60 3.17
C GLY A 123 -4.33 23.10 2.80
N ARG A 124 -3.50 22.84 3.80
CA ARG A 124 -2.13 22.30 3.62
C ARG A 124 -2.14 20.91 3.02
N LEU A 125 -3.12 20.07 3.39
CA LEU A 125 -3.27 18.75 2.78
C LEU A 125 -3.61 18.84 1.30
N SER A 126 -4.47 19.79 0.90
CA SER A 126 -4.85 19.98 -0.50
C SER A 126 -3.67 20.44 -1.37
N GLU A 127 -2.84 21.36 -0.89
CA GLU A 127 -1.63 21.81 -1.59
C GLU A 127 -0.61 20.65 -1.76
N ARG A 128 -0.41 19.86 -0.70
CA ARG A 128 0.49 18.70 -0.75
C ARG A 128 -0.06 17.60 -1.67
N ALA A 129 -1.38 17.42 -1.71
CA ALA A 129 -2.04 16.44 -2.56
C ALA A 129 -1.78 16.67 -4.05
N GLU A 130 -1.84 17.93 -4.49
CA GLU A 130 -1.57 18.29 -5.90
C GLU A 130 -0.14 17.92 -6.32
N ARG A 131 0.83 18.06 -5.42
CA ARG A 131 2.21 17.62 -5.66
C ARG A 131 2.30 16.11 -5.95
N PHE A 132 1.47 15.31 -5.28
CA PHE A 132 1.41 13.86 -5.47
C PHE A 132 0.34 13.41 -6.48
N GLY A 133 -0.22 14.34 -7.25
CA GLY A 133 -1.17 14.04 -8.33
C GLY A 133 -2.61 13.81 -7.86
N LEU A 134 -2.92 14.03 -6.57
CA LEU A 134 -4.29 13.93 -6.06
C LEU A 134 -4.99 15.28 -6.04
N ARG A 135 -6.19 15.32 -6.59
CA ARG A 135 -7.09 16.48 -6.50
C ARG A 135 -8.20 16.19 -5.49
N LEU A 136 -7.94 16.50 -4.23
CA LEU A 136 -8.85 16.19 -3.12
C LEU A 136 -10.23 16.88 -3.19
N SER A 137 -10.44 17.77 -4.15
CA SER A 137 -11.77 18.31 -4.48
C SER A 137 -12.70 17.30 -5.15
N TYR A 138 -12.15 16.23 -5.74
CA TYR A 138 -12.90 15.14 -6.34
C TYR A 138 -13.07 13.97 -5.38
N GLU A 139 -13.92 13.01 -5.79
CA GLU A 139 -14.07 11.75 -5.06
C GLU A 139 -12.83 10.88 -5.20
N HIS A 140 -12.46 10.24 -4.10
CA HIS A 140 -11.40 9.23 -4.06
C HIS A 140 -11.90 7.97 -3.37
N ALA A 141 -11.39 6.84 -3.80
CA ALA A 141 -11.62 5.57 -3.13
C ALA A 141 -10.30 4.93 -2.72
N VAL A 142 -10.36 4.14 -1.64
CA VAL A 142 -9.21 3.47 -1.06
C VAL A 142 -9.42 1.96 -1.13
N ALA A 143 -8.40 1.25 -1.60
CA ALA A 143 -8.33 -0.20 -1.48
C ALA A 143 -7.22 -0.59 -0.52
N VAL A 144 -7.49 -1.60 0.30
CA VAL A 144 -6.55 -2.14 1.29
C VAL A 144 -6.39 -3.64 1.02
N ALA A 145 -5.15 -4.08 0.87
CA ALA A 145 -4.82 -5.49 0.73
C ALA A 145 -4.01 -5.98 1.93
N GLU A 146 -4.40 -7.11 2.47
CA GLU A 146 -3.66 -7.82 3.51
C GLU A 146 -3.22 -9.19 3.01
N GLY A 147 -2.03 -9.60 3.44
CA GLY A 147 -1.51 -10.93 3.19
C GLY A 147 -1.33 -11.70 4.49
N TRP A 148 -0.78 -12.90 4.39
CA TRP A 148 -0.47 -13.73 5.55
C TRP A 148 0.66 -13.16 6.43
N VAL A 149 1.48 -12.27 5.87
CA VAL A 149 2.59 -11.60 6.53
C VAL A 149 2.43 -10.08 6.34
N ALA A 150 2.80 -9.33 7.36
CA ALA A 150 2.83 -7.87 7.29
C ALA A 150 3.88 -7.40 6.27
N TYR A 151 3.55 -6.39 5.48
CA TYR A 151 4.43 -5.84 4.45
C TYR A 151 5.13 -4.56 4.91
N ASP A 152 6.41 -4.45 4.53
CA ASP A 152 7.18 -3.21 4.55
C ASP A 152 7.37 -2.67 3.12
N GLU A 153 7.59 -1.36 2.96
CA GLU A 153 7.81 -0.72 1.64
C GLU A 153 8.98 -1.33 0.85
N GLY A 154 9.97 -1.86 1.57
CA GLY A 154 11.15 -2.53 1.01
C GLY A 154 10.88 -3.90 0.42
N ASP A 155 9.73 -4.49 0.67
CA ASP A 155 9.42 -5.86 0.27
C ASP A 155 9.17 -6.01 -1.23
N ALA A 156 9.32 -7.22 -1.72
CA ALA A 156 9.14 -7.53 -3.14
C ALA A 156 7.69 -7.36 -3.60
N VAL A 157 6.72 -7.70 -2.74
CA VAL A 157 5.28 -7.64 -3.06
C VAL A 157 4.81 -6.20 -3.29
N PRO A 158 5.01 -5.22 -2.35
CA PRO A 158 4.67 -3.82 -2.59
C PRO A 158 5.29 -3.26 -3.88
N ARG A 159 6.58 -3.50 -4.09
CA ARG A 159 7.29 -3.03 -5.29
C ARG A 159 6.74 -3.61 -6.60
N SER A 160 6.42 -4.90 -6.61
CA SER A 160 5.84 -5.57 -7.78
C SER A 160 4.48 -4.99 -8.14
N VAL A 161 3.61 -4.78 -7.13
CA VAL A 161 2.28 -4.18 -7.32
C VAL A 161 2.40 -2.72 -7.78
N GLU A 162 3.31 -1.94 -7.20
CA GLU A 162 3.57 -0.56 -7.60
C GLU A 162 4.04 -0.46 -9.06
N GLN A 163 5.02 -1.28 -9.44
CA GLN A 163 5.51 -1.32 -10.83
C GLN A 163 4.43 -1.70 -11.83
N ALA A 164 3.56 -2.66 -11.49
CA ALA A 164 2.45 -3.05 -12.34
C ALA A 164 1.43 -1.91 -12.52
N LEU A 165 1.12 -1.15 -11.45
CA LEU A 165 0.22 0.00 -11.49
C LEU A 165 0.81 1.15 -12.29
N ILE A 166 2.04 1.55 -12.00
CA ILE A 166 2.75 2.64 -12.69
C ILE A 166 2.89 2.32 -14.18
N GLY A 167 3.24 1.06 -14.51
CA GLY A 167 3.37 0.63 -15.91
C GLY A 167 2.09 0.73 -16.72
N ARG A 168 0.90 0.63 -16.07
CA ARG A 168 -0.39 0.68 -16.75
C ARG A 168 -1.05 2.05 -16.71
N PHE A 169 -0.98 2.77 -15.60
CA PHE A 169 -1.76 3.99 -15.36
C PHE A 169 -0.87 5.25 -15.20
N GLY A 170 0.45 5.08 -15.12
CA GLY A 170 1.38 6.18 -14.81
C GLY A 170 1.48 6.45 -13.30
N ASP A 171 2.48 7.26 -12.94
CA ASP A 171 2.85 7.55 -11.55
C ASP A 171 1.96 8.61 -10.86
N ARG A 172 1.22 9.40 -11.65
CA ARG A 172 0.44 10.56 -11.16
C ARG A 172 -1.00 10.27 -10.79
N SER A 173 -1.50 9.09 -11.09
CA SER A 173 -2.92 8.77 -10.90
C SER A 173 -3.18 7.88 -9.70
N VAL A 174 -2.13 7.38 -9.03
CA VAL A 174 -2.24 6.35 -7.99
C VAL A 174 -1.26 6.62 -6.88
N LEU A 175 -1.74 6.65 -5.64
CA LEU A 175 -0.88 6.58 -4.48
C LEU A 175 -0.91 5.17 -3.89
N LEU A 176 0.25 4.51 -3.90
CA LEU A 176 0.45 3.23 -3.21
C LEU A 176 1.38 3.43 -2.02
N THR A 177 1.07 2.79 -0.92
CA THR A 177 1.89 2.77 0.30
C THR A 177 1.68 1.48 1.08
N THR A 178 2.54 1.24 2.07
CA THR A 178 2.30 0.26 3.11
C THR A 178 1.88 0.97 4.40
N LYS A 179 0.84 0.47 5.06
CA LYS A 179 0.34 1.01 6.32
C LYS A 179 -0.11 -0.10 7.26
N ALA A 180 0.43 -0.11 8.47
CA ALA A 180 0.15 -1.15 9.47
C ALA A 180 0.28 -2.58 8.89
N GLY A 181 1.31 -2.82 8.08
CA GLY A 181 1.57 -4.11 7.45
C GLY A 181 0.65 -4.47 6.27
N ARG A 182 -0.16 -3.52 5.77
CA ARG A 182 -1.08 -3.71 4.63
C ARG A 182 -0.66 -2.83 3.47
N LEU A 183 -1.00 -3.25 2.25
CA LEU A 183 -0.89 -2.41 1.05
C LEU A 183 -2.13 -1.52 0.96
N VAL A 184 -1.93 -0.22 0.77
CA VAL A 184 -2.99 0.77 0.63
C VAL A 184 -2.84 1.49 -0.70
N CYS A 185 -3.89 1.47 -1.52
CA CYS A 185 -3.97 2.15 -2.80
C CYS A 185 -5.07 3.21 -2.73
N ILE A 186 -4.73 4.46 -3.05
CA ILE A 186 -5.66 5.59 -3.15
C ILE A 186 -5.74 5.99 -4.61
N ALA A 187 -6.94 6.04 -5.17
CA ALA A 187 -7.17 6.43 -6.55
C ALA A 187 -8.41 7.33 -6.68
N PRO A 188 -8.49 8.15 -7.76
CA PRO A 188 -9.70 8.93 -8.08
C PRO A 188 -10.92 8.01 -8.21
N GLY A 189 -12.08 8.47 -7.72
CA GLY A 189 -13.30 7.69 -7.65
C GLY A 189 -13.90 7.33 -9.03
N ASP A 190 -13.63 8.15 -10.03
CA ASP A 190 -13.99 7.91 -11.42
C ASP A 190 -13.10 6.87 -12.14
N GLN A 191 -11.97 6.50 -11.53
CA GLN A 191 -11.02 5.53 -12.06
C GLN A 191 -11.14 4.16 -11.37
N GLY A 192 -12.32 3.60 -11.29
CA GLY A 192 -12.58 2.28 -10.67
C GLY A 192 -11.75 1.13 -11.26
N GLU A 193 -11.26 1.29 -12.50
CA GLU A 193 -10.34 0.33 -13.13
C GLU A 193 -8.99 0.22 -12.40
N VAL A 194 -8.49 1.33 -11.83
CA VAL A 194 -7.24 1.37 -11.07
C VAL A 194 -7.35 0.47 -9.85
N LEU A 195 -8.41 0.65 -9.03
CA LEU A 195 -8.63 -0.15 -7.83
C LEU A 195 -8.94 -1.62 -8.16
N THR A 196 -9.65 -1.88 -9.26
CA THR A 196 -9.90 -3.24 -9.72
C THR A 196 -8.60 -3.93 -10.15
N TYR A 197 -7.74 -3.19 -10.85
CA TYR A 197 -6.43 -3.72 -11.26
C TYR A 197 -5.50 -3.91 -10.05
N PHE A 198 -5.44 -2.92 -9.13
CA PHE A 198 -4.73 -3.06 -7.87
C PHE A 198 -5.17 -4.32 -7.12
N ALA A 199 -6.47 -4.49 -6.92
CA ALA A 199 -7.02 -5.62 -6.21
C ALA A 199 -6.60 -6.97 -6.83
N LYS A 200 -6.62 -7.07 -8.16
CA LYS A 200 -6.17 -8.26 -8.88
C LYS A 200 -4.66 -8.51 -8.69
N GLN A 201 -3.83 -7.47 -8.81
CA GLN A 201 -2.38 -7.61 -8.65
C GLN A 201 -1.99 -7.93 -7.19
N ALA A 202 -2.59 -7.22 -6.24
CA ALA A 202 -2.35 -7.46 -4.81
C ALA A 202 -2.79 -8.87 -4.41
N PHE A 203 -3.98 -9.33 -4.80
CA PHE A 203 -4.43 -10.69 -4.52
C PHE A 203 -3.48 -11.75 -5.08
N ALA A 204 -3.05 -11.58 -6.34
CA ALA A 204 -2.11 -12.51 -6.96
C ALA A 204 -0.73 -12.50 -6.28
N ALA A 205 -0.26 -11.33 -5.83
CA ALA A 205 1.05 -11.17 -5.20
C ALA A 205 1.07 -11.57 -3.72
N THR A 206 -0.09 -11.59 -3.05
CA THR A 206 -0.22 -11.93 -1.62
C THR A 206 -0.52 -13.42 -1.38
N ASP A 207 -0.50 -14.24 -2.41
CA ASP A 207 -0.75 -15.69 -2.35
C ASP A 207 -2.05 -16.04 -1.60
N GLY A 208 -3.14 -15.41 -2.01
CA GLY A 208 -4.47 -15.65 -1.43
C GLY A 208 -4.84 -14.74 -0.24
N GLY A 209 -4.16 -13.62 -0.10
CA GLY A 209 -4.58 -12.55 0.81
C GLY A 209 -5.93 -11.95 0.42
N ARG A 210 -6.49 -11.10 1.30
CA ARG A 210 -7.77 -10.42 1.07
C ARG A 210 -7.56 -9.00 0.60
N VAL A 211 -8.45 -8.51 -0.26
CA VAL A 211 -8.46 -7.10 -0.67
C VAL A 211 -9.84 -6.52 -0.43
N ALA A 212 -9.89 -5.39 0.26
CA ALA A 212 -11.10 -4.62 0.48
C ALA A 212 -11.05 -3.28 -0.26
N VAL A 213 -12.19 -2.86 -0.81
CA VAL A 213 -12.34 -1.59 -1.52
C VAL A 213 -13.43 -0.77 -0.86
N GLY A 214 -13.06 0.39 -0.31
CA GLY A 214 -13.99 1.40 0.22
C GLY A 214 -14.75 2.10 -0.90
N ARG A 215 -15.83 2.80 -0.55
CA ARG A 215 -16.62 3.56 -1.52
C ARG A 215 -15.92 4.86 -1.90
N PRO A 216 -16.10 5.36 -3.13
CA PRO A 216 -15.68 6.71 -3.49
C PRO A 216 -16.37 7.75 -2.60
N GLN A 217 -15.59 8.69 -2.08
CA GLN A 217 -16.07 9.75 -1.20
C GLN A 217 -15.36 11.07 -1.53
N PRO A 218 -16.05 12.22 -1.47
CA PRO A 218 -15.47 13.50 -1.80
C PRO A 218 -14.63 14.09 -0.67
N GLY A 219 -13.59 14.81 -1.04
CA GLY A 219 -12.77 15.60 -0.11
C GLY A 219 -11.79 14.77 0.71
N VAL A 220 -11.02 15.47 1.55
CA VAL A 220 -10.01 14.84 2.42
C VAL A 220 -10.65 13.86 3.40
N GLY A 221 -11.73 14.26 4.06
CA GLY A 221 -12.49 13.38 4.97
C GLY A 221 -13.04 12.15 4.25
N GLY A 222 -13.32 12.26 2.95
CA GLY A 222 -13.79 11.15 2.13
C GLY A 222 -12.73 10.06 1.94
N VAL A 223 -11.45 10.44 1.78
CA VAL A 223 -10.36 9.45 1.73
C VAL A 223 -10.26 8.67 3.05
N VAL A 224 -10.33 9.37 4.19
CA VAL A 224 -10.35 8.74 5.52
C VAL A 224 -11.51 7.76 5.65
N GLN A 225 -12.71 8.23 5.30
CA GLN A 225 -13.92 7.39 5.36
C GLN A 225 -13.81 6.15 4.47
N SER A 226 -13.33 6.30 3.23
CA SER A 226 -13.14 5.18 2.31
C SER A 226 -12.10 4.17 2.84
N TYR A 227 -11.03 4.66 3.48
CA TYR A 227 -10.03 3.81 4.13
C TYR A 227 -10.60 3.04 5.32
N GLU A 228 -11.34 3.72 6.21
CA GLU A 228 -12.02 3.09 7.36
C GLU A 228 -13.05 2.05 6.91
N GLU A 229 -13.80 2.33 5.84
CA GLU A 229 -14.72 1.37 5.22
C GLU A 229 -13.97 0.12 4.73
N ALA A 230 -12.83 0.28 4.05
CA ALA A 230 -12.05 -0.85 3.59
C ALA A 230 -11.50 -1.70 4.76
N LEU A 231 -11.00 -1.07 5.83
CA LEU A 231 -10.58 -1.78 7.04
C LEU A 231 -11.73 -2.53 7.70
N SER A 232 -12.90 -1.89 7.80
CA SER A 232 -14.11 -2.53 8.36
C SER A 232 -14.55 -3.74 7.55
N VAL A 233 -14.41 -3.69 6.21
CA VAL A 233 -14.70 -4.82 5.33
C VAL A 233 -13.74 -5.98 5.56
N LEU A 234 -12.46 -5.74 5.81
CA LEU A 234 -11.50 -6.80 6.14
C LEU A 234 -11.84 -7.47 7.48
N ASP A 235 -12.18 -6.68 8.52
CA ASP A 235 -12.63 -7.21 9.82
C ASP A 235 -13.94 -8.02 9.69
N LEU A 236 -14.89 -7.53 8.89
CA LEU A 236 -16.12 -8.27 8.59
C LEU A 236 -15.84 -9.59 7.87
N ALA A 237 -14.94 -9.58 6.91
CA ALA A 237 -14.57 -10.77 6.15
C ALA A 237 -13.97 -11.85 7.05
N GLU A 238 -13.12 -11.47 7.99
CA GLU A 238 -12.53 -12.38 8.96
C GLU A 238 -13.61 -13.00 9.89
N ARG A 239 -14.46 -12.14 10.49
CA ARG A 239 -15.49 -12.58 11.47
C ARG A 239 -16.62 -13.39 10.85
N LEU A 240 -17.00 -13.05 9.63
CA LEU A 240 -18.12 -13.70 8.94
C LEU A 240 -17.68 -14.78 7.95
N ASP A 241 -16.37 -15.03 7.85
CA ASP A 241 -15.77 -15.95 6.89
C ASP A 241 -16.33 -15.72 5.47
N LEU A 242 -16.24 -14.44 5.04
CA LEU A 242 -16.72 -14.06 3.72
C LEU A 242 -15.72 -14.53 2.65
N ASP A 243 -16.23 -15.30 1.71
CA ASP A 243 -15.47 -15.75 0.56
C ASP A 243 -15.31 -14.62 -0.48
N GLY A 244 -14.14 -14.59 -1.10
CA GLY A 244 -13.87 -13.74 -2.25
C GLY A 244 -12.50 -13.04 -2.18
N PRO A 245 -11.82 -12.94 -3.32
CA PRO A 245 -10.51 -12.31 -3.41
C PRO A 245 -10.59 -10.79 -3.23
N VAL A 246 -11.73 -10.19 -3.57
CA VAL A 246 -11.97 -8.74 -3.51
C VAL A 246 -13.35 -8.48 -2.93
N LEU A 247 -13.38 -7.77 -1.83
CA LEU A 247 -14.60 -7.39 -1.11
C LEU A 247 -14.83 -5.89 -1.27
N ARG A 248 -16.06 -5.49 -1.60
CA ARG A 248 -16.41 -4.09 -1.79
C ARG A 248 -17.34 -3.61 -0.68
N ALA A 249 -17.01 -2.49 -0.05
CA ALA A 249 -17.85 -1.90 0.98
C ALA A 249 -19.29 -1.62 0.49
N ALA A 250 -19.45 -1.29 -0.80
CA ALA A 250 -20.75 -1.07 -1.40
C ALA A 250 -21.67 -2.31 -1.33
N ASP A 251 -21.10 -3.50 -1.43
CA ASP A 251 -21.85 -4.77 -1.42
C ASP A 251 -22.18 -5.23 0.01
N LEU A 252 -21.53 -4.65 1.00
CA LEU A 252 -21.61 -5.05 2.41
C LEU A 252 -22.31 -4.03 3.32
N LEU A 253 -23.05 -3.07 2.75
CA LEU A 253 -23.70 -1.97 3.49
C LEU A 253 -24.73 -2.43 4.52
N VAL A 254 -25.26 -3.63 4.39
CA VAL A 254 -26.19 -4.20 5.38
C VAL A 254 -25.55 -4.36 6.77
N TYR A 255 -24.27 -4.73 6.83
CA TYR A 255 -23.59 -4.99 8.10
C TYR A 255 -23.40 -3.75 8.97
N PRO A 256 -22.89 -2.60 8.47
CA PRO A 256 -22.87 -1.37 9.24
C PRO A 256 -24.23 -0.92 9.75
N VAL A 257 -25.31 -1.18 8.99
CA VAL A 257 -26.67 -0.87 9.44
C VAL A 257 -27.06 -1.76 10.63
N LEU A 258 -26.79 -3.07 10.56
CA LEU A 258 -27.10 -4.03 11.60
C LEU A 258 -26.27 -3.81 12.88
N THR A 259 -25.03 -3.34 12.76
CA THR A 259 -24.11 -3.17 13.89
C THR A 259 -24.08 -1.77 14.47
N ARG A 260 -24.87 -0.83 13.91
CA ARG A 260 -24.89 0.57 14.33
C ARG A 260 -25.31 0.74 15.80
N ASP A 261 -26.32 -0.01 16.21
CA ASP A 261 -26.79 -0.06 17.59
C ASP A 261 -26.35 -1.40 18.22
N ARG A 262 -25.22 -1.34 18.91
CA ARG A 262 -24.62 -2.51 19.54
C ARG A 262 -25.52 -3.10 20.63
N GLN A 263 -26.23 -2.24 21.39
CA GLN A 263 -27.11 -2.70 22.47
C GLN A 263 -28.31 -3.44 21.90
N ALA A 264 -28.99 -2.88 20.91
CA ALA A 264 -30.10 -3.52 20.24
C ALA A 264 -29.71 -4.87 19.61
N MET A 265 -28.49 -4.94 19.03
CA MET A 265 -27.97 -6.19 18.49
C MET A 265 -27.69 -7.22 19.59
N THR A 266 -27.11 -6.80 20.73
CA THR A 266 -26.87 -7.67 21.90
C THR A 266 -28.21 -8.23 22.41
N ASP A 267 -29.19 -7.36 22.57
CA ASP A 267 -30.51 -7.79 23.04
C ASP A 267 -31.19 -8.79 22.08
N LEU A 268 -31.04 -8.56 20.76
CA LEU A 268 -31.53 -9.48 19.74
C LEU A 268 -30.83 -10.84 19.84
N VAL A 269 -29.51 -10.88 19.98
CA VAL A 269 -28.75 -12.14 20.11
C VAL A 269 -29.15 -12.89 21.37
N LEU A 270 -29.18 -12.22 22.52
CA LEU A 270 -29.51 -12.86 23.79
C LEU A 270 -30.97 -13.36 23.85
N ASN A 271 -31.91 -12.56 23.35
CA ASN A 271 -33.32 -12.96 23.34
C ASN A 271 -33.59 -14.09 22.33
N THR A 272 -32.93 -14.11 21.19
CA THR A 272 -33.18 -15.08 20.12
C THR A 272 -32.34 -16.35 20.28
N LEU A 273 -31.06 -16.23 20.60
CA LEU A 273 -30.11 -17.35 20.63
C LEU A 273 -29.70 -17.76 22.06
N GLY A 274 -29.89 -16.90 23.06
CA GLY A 274 -29.54 -17.19 24.45
C GLY A 274 -30.11 -18.53 24.97
N PRO A 275 -31.37 -18.92 24.65
CA PRO A 275 -31.89 -20.22 25.04
C PRO A 275 -31.10 -21.43 24.53
N LEU A 276 -30.24 -21.26 23.52
CA LEU A 276 -29.34 -22.32 23.02
C LEU A 276 -28.26 -22.71 24.03
N GLU A 277 -27.94 -21.85 24.99
CA GLU A 277 -26.96 -22.15 26.05
C GLU A 277 -27.43 -23.30 26.95
N ALA A 278 -28.76 -23.49 27.10
CA ALA A 278 -29.32 -24.61 27.80
C ALA A 278 -29.17 -25.96 27.09
N ALA A 279 -28.64 -25.97 25.86
CA ALA A 279 -28.44 -27.21 25.14
C ALA A 279 -27.26 -28.00 25.72
N ARG A 280 -27.41 -29.35 25.76
CA ARG A 280 -26.29 -30.24 26.09
C ARG A 280 -25.15 -30.03 25.05
N GLY A 281 -24.02 -29.51 25.49
CA GLY A 281 -22.90 -29.11 24.66
C GLY A 281 -22.84 -27.61 24.39
N GLY A 282 -23.71 -26.79 24.99
CA GLY A 282 -23.76 -25.33 24.85
C GLY A 282 -24.39 -24.85 23.54
N ALA A 283 -24.32 -23.53 23.32
CA ALA A 283 -24.87 -22.88 22.12
C ALA A 283 -24.05 -23.13 20.84
N GLY A 284 -22.74 -23.29 20.97
CA GLY A 284 -21.81 -23.33 19.83
C GLY A 284 -22.20 -24.29 18.69
N PRO A 285 -22.42 -25.59 18.94
CA PRO A 285 -22.78 -26.55 17.87
C PRO A 285 -24.12 -26.26 17.18
N LEU A 286 -25.04 -25.61 17.87
CA LEU A 286 -26.35 -25.23 17.30
C LEU A 286 -26.23 -23.90 16.54
N LEU A 287 -25.41 -22.98 17.01
CA LEU A 287 -25.09 -21.74 16.30
C LEU A 287 -24.37 -22.05 14.97
N GLU A 288 -23.38 -22.94 15.00
CA GLU A 288 -22.70 -23.42 13.77
C GLU A 288 -23.69 -24.05 12.80
N THR A 289 -24.65 -24.85 13.32
CA THR A 289 -25.69 -25.45 12.49
C THR A 289 -26.55 -24.40 11.78
N LEU A 290 -26.98 -23.35 12.51
CA LEU A 290 -27.73 -22.24 11.93
C LEU A 290 -26.91 -21.45 10.91
N SER A 291 -25.66 -21.11 11.23
CA SER A 291 -24.76 -20.42 10.31
C SER A 291 -24.66 -21.16 8.99
N VAL A 292 -24.25 -22.42 9.02
CA VAL A 292 -24.06 -23.22 7.80
C VAL A 292 -25.39 -23.44 7.05
N TYR A 293 -26.52 -23.56 7.77
CA TYR A 293 -27.83 -23.70 7.15
C TYR A 293 -28.23 -22.44 6.39
N PHE A 294 -27.99 -21.24 6.95
CA PHE A 294 -28.26 -19.98 6.28
C PHE A 294 -27.26 -19.70 5.14
N ASP A 295 -25.97 -19.98 5.32
CA ASP A 295 -24.95 -19.83 4.30
C ASP A 295 -25.13 -20.81 3.12
N ALA A 296 -25.84 -21.93 3.34
CA ALA A 296 -26.29 -22.86 2.30
C ALA A 296 -27.63 -22.46 1.66
N GLY A 297 -28.11 -21.21 1.85
CA GLY A 297 -29.37 -20.73 1.33
C GLY A 297 -30.59 -21.48 1.85
N CYS A 298 -30.52 -22.01 3.05
CA CYS A 298 -31.55 -22.84 3.68
C CYS A 298 -31.82 -24.20 2.96
N VAL A 299 -30.83 -24.66 2.16
CA VAL A 299 -30.91 -25.97 1.48
C VAL A 299 -30.37 -27.06 2.42
N ALA A 300 -31.27 -27.86 3.01
CA ALA A 300 -30.92 -28.85 4.03
C ALA A 300 -29.86 -29.88 3.54
N ALA A 301 -29.95 -30.34 2.30
CA ALA A 301 -28.95 -31.29 1.74
C ALA A 301 -27.55 -30.70 1.67
N GLU A 302 -27.42 -29.45 1.25
CA GLU A 302 -26.12 -28.74 1.14
C GLU A 302 -25.56 -28.42 2.54
N ALA A 303 -26.40 -27.93 3.45
CA ALA A 303 -25.99 -27.67 4.83
C ALA A 303 -25.53 -28.95 5.53
N ALA A 304 -26.22 -30.06 5.36
CA ALA A 304 -25.86 -31.36 5.92
C ALA A 304 -24.50 -31.83 5.37
N ARG A 305 -24.26 -31.66 4.06
CA ARG A 305 -22.98 -31.98 3.40
C ARG A 305 -21.83 -31.16 3.99
N ARG A 306 -22.00 -29.83 4.13
CA ARG A 306 -20.97 -28.92 4.70
C ARG A 306 -20.66 -29.26 6.16
N LEU A 307 -21.68 -29.66 6.94
CA LEU A 307 -21.54 -30.07 8.35
C LEU A 307 -21.06 -31.51 8.53
N SER A 308 -20.87 -32.28 7.45
CA SER A 308 -20.59 -33.72 7.52
C SER A 308 -21.65 -34.52 8.30
N LEU A 309 -22.90 -34.12 8.13
CA LEU A 309 -24.07 -34.74 8.76
C LEU A 309 -24.99 -35.43 7.74
N SER A 310 -25.82 -36.35 8.20
CA SER A 310 -26.98 -36.77 7.42
C SER A 310 -28.07 -35.69 7.44
N VAL A 311 -28.89 -35.60 6.38
CA VAL A 311 -30.03 -34.68 6.33
C VAL A 311 -30.97 -34.89 7.55
N ARG A 312 -31.19 -36.14 7.98
CA ARG A 312 -31.99 -36.47 9.16
C ARG A 312 -31.38 -35.90 10.45
N ALA A 313 -30.07 -35.95 10.60
CA ALA A 313 -29.37 -35.38 11.76
C ALA A 313 -29.44 -33.84 11.75
N LEU A 314 -29.30 -33.20 10.58
CA LEU A 314 -29.52 -31.75 10.44
C LEU A 314 -30.96 -31.37 10.83
N THR A 315 -31.99 -32.05 10.28
CA THR A 315 -33.40 -31.79 10.61
C THR A 315 -33.62 -31.87 12.10
N TYR A 316 -33.09 -32.91 12.75
CA TYR A 316 -33.19 -33.05 14.20
C TYR A 316 -32.55 -31.88 14.96
N ARG A 317 -31.41 -31.38 14.51
CA ARG A 317 -30.77 -30.19 15.11
C ARG A 317 -31.62 -28.93 14.92
N LEU A 318 -32.17 -28.70 13.73
CA LEU A 318 -33.06 -27.55 13.45
C LEU A 318 -34.36 -27.61 14.30
N GLU A 319 -34.97 -28.79 14.44
CA GLU A 319 -36.13 -29.00 15.35
C GLU A 319 -35.75 -28.74 16.81
N ARG A 320 -34.56 -29.12 17.22
CA ARG A 320 -34.06 -28.84 18.57
C ARG A 320 -33.85 -27.33 18.78
N ILE A 321 -33.32 -26.60 17.79
CA ILE A 321 -33.18 -25.14 17.82
C ILE A 321 -34.59 -24.53 17.99
N HIS A 322 -35.56 -24.94 17.17
CA HIS A 322 -36.93 -24.45 17.27
C HIS A 322 -37.53 -24.66 18.66
N ARG A 323 -37.37 -25.85 19.26
CA ARG A 323 -37.86 -26.13 20.60
C ARG A 323 -37.21 -25.28 21.68
N LEU A 324 -35.93 -24.94 21.56
CA LEU A 324 -35.24 -24.14 22.56
C LEU A 324 -35.53 -22.65 22.41
N THR A 325 -35.53 -22.13 21.18
CA THR A 325 -35.70 -20.71 20.90
C THR A 325 -37.13 -20.27 20.69
N GLY A 326 -38.06 -21.20 20.41
CA GLY A 326 -39.41 -20.88 19.97
C GLY A 326 -39.51 -20.40 18.53
N ALA A 327 -38.36 -20.21 17.85
CA ALA A 327 -38.29 -19.69 16.49
C ALA A 327 -38.03 -20.83 15.49
N ASP A 328 -38.90 -20.99 14.50
CA ASP A 328 -38.76 -21.99 13.44
C ASP A 328 -37.87 -21.46 12.30
N PRO A 329 -36.70 -22.07 12.00
CA PRO A 329 -35.86 -21.68 10.89
C PRO A 329 -36.55 -21.84 9.51
N GLY A 330 -37.62 -22.62 9.41
CA GLY A 330 -38.42 -22.77 8.21
C GLY A 330 -39.42 -21.63 7.98
N ASP A 331 -39.87 -20.96 9.04
CA ASP A 331 -40.80 -19.81 8.93
C ASP A 331 -40.05 -18.54 8.48
N PRO A 332 -40.51 -17.80 7.46
CA PRO A 332 -39.83 -16.64 6.94
C PRO A 332 -39.56 -15.51 7.94
N MET A 333 -40.50 -15.25 8.87
CA MET A 333 -40.34 -14.17 9.85
C MET A 333 -39.37 -14.58 10.98
N HIS A 334 -39.50 -15.80 11.49
CA HIS A 334 -38.58 -16.36 12.48
C HIS A 334 -37.17 -16.51 11.90
N ARG A 335 -37.07 -16.95 10.63
CA ARG A 335 -35.81 -17.09 9.92
C ARG A 335 -35.06 -15.77 9.82
N TYR A 336 -35.74 -14.66 9.50
CA TYR A 336 -35.12 -13.35 9.42
C TYR A 336 -34.50 -12.93 10.75
N ALA A 337 -35.24 -13.11 11.87
CA ALA A 337 -34.75 -12.82 13.21
C ALA A 337 -33.54 -13.71 13.59
N LEU A 338 -33.66 -15.03 13.34
CA LEU A 338 -32.57 -15.99 13.58
C LEU A 338 -31.33 -15.67 12.76
N GLN A 339 -31.49 -15.39 11.48
CA GLN A 339 -30.36 -15.06 10.60
C GLN A 339 -29.65 -13.78 11.04
N THR A 340 -30.39 -12.74 11.37
CA THR A 340 -29.86 -11.49 11.91
C THR A 340 -29.12 -11.70 13.23
N ALA A 341 -29.72 -12.50 14.14
CA ALA A 341 -29.09 -12.82 15.41
C ALA A 341 -27.81 -13.67 15.24
N VAL A 342 -27.78 -14.60 14.27
CA VAL A 342 -26.57 -15.39 13.94
C VAL A 342 -25.44 -14.47 13.42
N ILE A 343 -25.77 -13.52 12.54
CA ILE A 343 -24.80 -12.51 12.07
C ILE A 343 -24.26 -11.70 13.25
N GLY A 344 -25.16 -11.21 14.13
CA GLY A 344 -24.78 -10.48 15.34
C GLY A 344 -23.89 -11.30 16.27
N ALA A 345 -24.24 -12.56 16.50
CA ALA A 345 -23.45 -13.48 17.33
C ALA A 345 -22.02 -13.67 16.80
N ARG A 346 -21.87 -13.88 15.49
CA ARG A 346 -20.54 -13.99 14.84
C ARG A 346 -19.74 -12.71 14.98
N LEU A 347 -20.34 -11.55 14.74
CA LEU A 347 -19.69 -10.25 14.85
C LEU A 347 -19.26 -9.89 16.28
N MET A 348 -19.90 -10.44 17.29
CA MET A 348 -19.64 -10.18 18.70
C MET A 348 -18.90 -11.32 19.41
N ASP A 349 -18.48 -12.35 18.68
CA ASP A 349 -17.84 -13.56 19.22
C ASP A 349 -18.68 -14.28 20.30
N TRP A 350 -20.01 -14.20 20.21
CA TRP A 350 -20.89 -14.95 21.10
C TRP A 350 -21.00 -16.44 20.64
N PRO A 351 -21.02 -17.45 21.50
CA PRO A 351 -21.04 -17.40 22.96
C PRO A 351 -19.67 -17.41 23.64
N ALA A 352 -18.55 -17.29 22.89
CA ALA A 352 -17.22 -17.34 23.47
C ALA A 352 -16.95 -16.14 24.41
N LYS A 353 -17.52 -14.97 24.09
CA LYS A 353 -17.53 -13.78 24.96
C LYS A 353 -18.95 -13.58 25.52
N SER A 354 -19.04 -13.51 26.85
CA SER A 354 -20.26 -13.08 27.54
C SER A 354 -20.40 -11.56 27.46
N PHE A 355 -21.62 -11.05 27.37
CA PHE A 355 -21.92 -9.61 27.35
C PHE A 355 -22.21 -9.07 28.75
#